data_3327c754d947b127573fc20e2c40acd6
#
_entry.id   3327c754d947b127573fc20e2c40acd6
#
_cell.length_a   1.000
_cell.length_b   1.000
_cell.length_c   1.000
_cell.angle_alpha   90.00
_cell.angle_beta   90.00
_cell.angle_gamma   90.00
#
_symmetry.space_group_name_H-M   'P 1'
#
loop_
_entity.id
_entity.type
_entity.pdbx_description
1 polymer ?
#
loop_
_entity_poly.entity_id
_entity_poly.type
_entity_poly.pdbx_seq_one_letter_code
_entity_poly.pdbx_strand_id
1 'polypeptide(L)'
;MKSFLSSFKFATEGIFYAVKTQVNMKVHVIVAVVVIVAAAYFHVSSVHWLFLLLAITLVMMAELFNTAIEAVVDRTSLEIHPLAKAAKDTAAGAVLLTAAFAVVVGIVVFYRPIINLFTG
;
A
#
# COMPACT_ATOMS: atom_id res chain seq x y z
N MET A 1 -13.60 -17.43 -22.54
CA MET A 1 -13.95 -16.31 -21.67
C MET A 1 -13.72 -16.68 -20.21
N LYS A 2 -13.12 -15.79 -19.46
CA LYS A 2 -12.83 -16.07 -18.05
C LYS A 2 -14.11 -16.02 -17.22
N SER A 3 -14.30 -17.01 -16.36
CA SER A 3 -15.40 -16.98 -15.41
C SER A 3 -15.12 -15.96 -14.31
N PHE A 4 -16.15 -15.60 -13.56
CA PHE A 4 -16.02 -14.73 -12.38
C PHE A 4 -15.01 -15.27 -11.39
N LEU A 5 -15.04 -16.58 -11.13
CA LEU A 5 -14.11 -17.25 -10.22
C LEU A 5 -12.66 -17.18 -10.72
N SER A 6 -12.45 -17.31 -12.03
CA SER A 6 -11.11 -17.18 -12.62
C SER A 6 -10.52 -15.77 -12.39
N SER A 7 -11.35 -14.75 -12.41
CA SER A 7 -10.92 -13.37 -12.14
C SER A 7 -10.36 -13.23 -10.72
N PHE A 8 -10.99 -13.85 -9.75
CA PHE A 8 -10.48 -13.87 -8.36
C PHE A 8 -9.14 -14.60 -8.27
N LYS A 9 -9.02 -15.72 -8.97
CA LYS A 9 -7.77 -16.48 -8.99
C LYS A 9 -6.61 -15.62 -9.51
N PHE A 10 -6.80 -14.96 -10.65
CA PHE A 10 -5.75 -14.13 -11.25
C PHE A 10 -5.44 -12.90 -10.40
N ALA A 11 -6.44 -12.27 -9.80
CA ALA A 11 -6.23 -11.16 -8.90
C ALA A 11 -5.39 -11.57 -7.69
N THR A 12 -5.71 -12.70 -7.09
CA THR A 12 -4.96 -13.24 -5.95
C THR A 12 -3.52 -13.55 -6.34
N GLU A 13 -3.31 -14.16 -7.50
CA GLU A 13 -1.97 -14.44 -8.01
C GLU A 13 -1.16 -13.16 -8.20
N GLY A 14 -1.78 -12.10 -8.70
CA GLY A 14 -1.13 -10.81 -8.87
C GLY A 14 -0.71 -10.18 -7.55
N ILE A 15 -1.57 -10.23 -6.54
CA ILE A 15 -1.24 -9.75 -5.20
C ILE A 15 -0.06 -10.54 -4.62
N PHE A 16 -0.09 -11.84 -4.70
CA PHE A 16 1.01 -12.67 -4.22
C PHE A 16 2.31 -12.41 -4.98
N TYR A 17 2.23 -12.20 -6.29
CA TYR A 17 3.39 -11.82 -7.09
C TYR A 17 4.06 -10.56 -6.54
N ALA A 18 3.27 -9.52 -6.28
CA ALA A 18 3.80 -8.27 -5.73
C ALA A 18 4.42 -8.47 -4.35
N VAL A 19 3.74 -9.20 -3.47
CA VAL A 19 4.25 -9.47 -2.11
C VAL A 19 5.55 -10.26 -2.16
N LYS A 20 5.68 -11.23 -3.07
CA LYS A 20 6.88 -12.05 -3.17
C LYS A 20 8.06 -11.31 -3.77
N THR A 21 7.82 -10.43 -4.76
CA THR A 21 8.89 -9.85 -5.56
C THR A 21 9.28 -8.44 -5.15
N GLN A 22 8.39 -7.71 -4.45
CA GLN A 22 8.62 -6.30 -4.14
C GLN A 22 8.91 -6.11 -2.64
N VAL A 23 10.09 -5.59 -2.34
CA VAL A 23 10.48 -5.27 -0.95
C VAL A 23 9.53 -4.24 -0.36
N ASN A 24 9.18 -3.20 -1.12
CA ASN A 24 8.26 -2.16 -0.66
C ASN A 24 6.90 -2.75 -0.29
N MET A 25 6.39 -3.70 -1.07
CA MET A 25 5.12 -4.35 -0.78
C MET A 25 5.17 -5.12 0.55
N LYS A 26 6.28 -5.81 0.80
CA LYS A 26 6.48 -6.51 2.08
C LYS A 26 6.46 -5.55 3.26
N VAL A 27 7.14 -4.41 3.12
CA VAL A 27 7.16 -3.37 4.15
C VAL A 27 5.74 -2.84 4.41
N HIS A 28 4.98 -2.56 3.35
CA HIS A 28 3.61 -2.07 3.50
C HIS A 28 2.70 -3.09 4.19
N VAL A 29 2.85 -4.37 3.88
CA VAL A 29 2.07 -5.44 4.54
C VAL A 29 2.39 -5.49 6.04
N ILE A 30 3.68 -5.44 6.38
CA ILE A 30 4.11 -5.46 7.79
C ILE A 30 3.56 -4.25 8.54
N VAL A 31 3.71 -3.05 7.96
CA VAL A 31 3.19 -1.81 8.57
C VAL A 31 1.67 -1.90 8.74
N ALA A 32 0.95 -2.42 7.74
CA ALA A 32 -0.50 -2.57 7.82
C ALA A 32 -0.91 -3.48 8.99
N VAL A 33 -0.22 -4.60 9.17
CA VAL A 33 -0.49 -5.51 10.29
C VAL A 33 -0.25 -4.82 11.62
N VAL A 34 0.88 -4.11 11.76
CA VAL A 34 1.21 -3.38 13.00
C VAL A 34 0.13 -2.32 13.29
N VAL A 35 -0.29 -1.58 12.29
CA VAL A 35 -1.33 -0.53 12.43
C VAL A 35 -2.66 -1.14 12.85
N ILE A 36 -3.07 -2.24 12.23
CA ILE A 36 -4.33 -2.93 12.57
C ILE A 36 -4.29 -3.43 14.02
N VAL A 37 -3.19 -4.03 14.43
CA VAL A 37 -3.03 -4.51 15.82
C VAL A 37 -3.07 -3.33 16.79
N ALA A 38 -2.38 -2.24 16.50
CA ALA A 38 -2.39 -1.04 17.35
C ALA A 38 -3.79 -0.43 17.45
N ALA A 39 -4.52 -0.36 16.33
CA ALA A 39 -5.88 0.17 16.31
C ALA A 39 -6.82 -0.68 17.17
N ALA A 40 -6.68 -1.98 17.11
CA ALA A 40 -7.45 -2.90 17.95
C ALA A 40 -7.08 -2.73 19.43
N TYR A 41 -5.81 -2.61 19.74
CA TYR A 41 -5.33 -2.43 21.11
C TYR A 41 -5.87 -1.14 21.73
N PHE A 42 -5.82 -0.04 20.98
CA PHE A 42 -6.28 1.27 21.46
C PHE A 42 -7.79 1.48 21.35
N HIS A 43 -8.53 0.54 20.79
CA HIS A 43 -10.00 0.64 20.62
C HIS A 43 -10.40 1.92 19.90
N VAL A 44 -9.77 2.21 18.77
CA VAL A 44 -10.07 3.41 18.00
C VAL A 44 -11.51 3.40 17.48
N SER A 45 -12.07 4.58 17.22
CA SER A 45 -13.45 4.73 16.77
C SER A 45 -13.67 4.09 15.38
N SER A 46 -14.94 3.84 15.07
CA SER A 46 -15.31 3.29 13.75
C SER A 46 -14.84 4.21 12.61
N VAL A 47 -14.94 5.53 12.80
CA VAL A 47 -14.49 6.50 11.79
C VAL A 47 -12.97 6.39 11.59
N HIS A 48 -12.21 6.30 12.67
CA HIS A 48 -10.77 6.12 12.59
C HIS A 48 -10.38 4.80 11.93
N TRP A 49 -11.13 3.71 12.22
CA TRP A 49 -10.95 2.45 11.51
C TRP A 49 -11.11 2.61 10.00
N LEU A 50 -12.14 3.32 9.58
CA LEU A 50 -12.38 3.55 8.15
C LEU A 50 -11.23 4.32 7.50
N PHE A 51 -10.72 5.37 8.16
CA PHE A 51 -9.58 6.12 7.62
C PHE A 51 -8.30 5.27 7.55
N LEU A 52 -8.06 4.44 8.56
CA LEU A 52 -6.90 3.54 8.54
C LEU A 52 -6.99 2.52 7.42
N LEU A 53 -8.16 1.90 7.26
CA LEU A 53 -8.38 0.93 6.18
C LEU A 53 -8.29 1.59 4.80
N LEU A 54 -8.79 2.82 4.67
CA LEU A 54 -8.66 3.58 3.44
C LEU A 54 -7.19 3.84 3.11
N ALA A 55 -6.42 4.30 4.09
CA ALA A 55 -4.99 4.57 3.92
C ALA A 55 -4.23 3.31 3.51
N ILE A 56 -4.47 2.19 4.20
CA ILE A 56 -3.84 0.90 3.87
C ILE A 56 -4.20 0.47 2.45
N THR A 57 -5.47 0.54 2.10
CA THR A 57 -5.95 0.14 0.77
C THR A 57 -5.32 0.98 -0.32
N LEU A 58 -5.24 2.30 -0.14
CA LEU A 58 -4.65 3.19 -1.13
C LEU A 58 -3.16 2.90 -1.34
N VAL A 59 -2.41 2.70 -0.26
CA VAL A 59 -0.98 2.38 -0.35
C VAL A 59 -0.77 1.05 -1.07
N MET A 60 -1.53 0.03 -0.71
CA MET A 60 -1.43 -1.29 -1.35
C MET A 60 -1.79 -1.21 -2.83
N MET A 61 -2.86 -0.49 -3.16
CA MET A 61 -3.31 -0.32 -4.52
C MET A 61 -2.27 0.41 -5.37
N ALA A 62 -1.71 1.49 -4.84
CA ALA A 62 -0.65 2.23 -5.52
C ALA A 62 0.57 1.34 -5.76
N GLU A 63 0.97 0.53 -4.78
CA GLU A 63 2.10 -0.37 -4.92
C GLU A 63 1.84 -1.48 -5.95
N LEU A 64 0.61 -2.01 -6.00
CA LEU A 64 0.24 -3.00 -7.01
C LEU A 64 0.32 -2.40 -8.43
N PHE A 65 -0.17 -1.18 -8.63
CA PHE A 65 -0.06 -0.49 -9.91
C PHE A 65 1.40 -0.19 -10.26
N ASN A 66 2.19 0.23 -9.29
CA ASN A 66 3.61 0.47 -9.50
C ASN A 66 4.32 -0.80 -9.96
N THR A 67 4.03 -1.93 -9.30
CA THR A 67 4.59 -3.23 -9.66
C THR A 67 4.21 -3.62 -11.09
N ALA A 68 2.95 -3.41 -11.47
CA ALA A 68 2.48 -3.71 -12.82
C ALA A 68 3.18 -2.84 -13.87
N ILE A 69 3.33 -1.55 -13.60
CA ILE A 69 4.01 -0.62 -14.51
C ILE A 69 5.47 -1.00 -14.67
N GLU A 70 6.17 -1.31 -13.59
CA GLU A 70 7.56 -1.75 -13.65
C GLU A 70 7.71 -3.03 -14.49
N ALA A 71 6.80 -4.00 -14.32
CA ALA A 71 6.83 -5.23 -15.07
C ALA A 71 6.67 -4.98 -16.58
N VAL A 72 5.74 -4.10 -16.96
CA VAL A 72 5.52 -3.75 -18.36
C VAL A 72 6.71 -3.00 -18.93
N VAL A 73 7.24 -2.02 -18.21
CA VAL A 73 8.37 -1.21 -18.66
C VAL A 73 9.62 -2.09 -18.82
N ASP A 74 9.90 -2.95 -17.84
CA ASP A 74 11.08 -3.81 -17.88
C ASP A 74 10.99 -4.86 -19.00
N ARG A 75 9.78 -5.27 -19.35
CA ARG A 75 9.55 -6.22 -20.45
C ARG A 75 9.78 -5.56 -21.81
N THR A 76 9.42 -4.29 -21.96
CA THR A 76 9.42 -3.61 -23.25
C THR A 76 10.64 -2.77 -23.51
N SER A 77 11.42 -2.41 -22.49
CA SER A 77 12.58 -1.53 -22.61
C SER A 77 13.79 -2.16 -21.93
N LEU A 78 14.72 -2.66 -22.73
CA LEU A 78 16.00 -3.19 -22.24
C LEU A 78 17.03 -2.09 -22.03
N GLU A 79 16.80 -0.91 -22.60
CA GLU A 79 17.67 0.25 -22.49
C GLU A 79 17.05 1.33 -21.62
N ILE A 80 17.90 2.18 -21.05
CA ILE A 80 17.45 3.34 -20.30
C ILE A 80 16.85 4.34 -21.28
N HIS A 81 15.52 4.43 -21.29
CA HIS A 81 14.79 5.37 -22.12
C HIS A 81 14.15 6.43 -21.21
N PRO A 82 14.21 7.73 -21.59
CA PRO A 82 13.63 8.80 -20.77
C PRO A 82 12.16 8.59 -20.41
N LEU A 83 11.35 8.07 -21.33
CA LEU A 83 9.94 7.79 -21.07
C LEU A 83 9.75 6.58 -20.16
N ALA A 84 10.60 5.56 -20.27
CA ALA A 84 10.58 4.41 -19.38
C ALA A 84 10.90 4.84 -17.95
N LYS A 85 11.91 5.69 -17.78
CA LYS A 85 12.26 6.27 -16.47
C LYS A 85 11.12 7.11 -15.94
N ALA A 86 10.52 7.96 -16.76
CA ALA A 86 9.40 8.82 -16.36
C ALA A 86 8.20 7.98 -15.89
N ALA A 87 7.89 6.89 -16.58
CA ALA A 87 6.80 5.99 -16.20
C ALA A 87 7.03 5.38 -14.81
N LYS A 88 8.24 4.86 -14.59
CA LYS A 88 8.60 4.27 -13.29
C LYS A 88 8.59 5.31 -12.17
N ASP A 89 9.17 6.48 -12.42
CA ASP A 89 9.25 7.56 -11.42
C ASP A 89 7.86 8.08 -11.07
N THR A 90 6.99 8.22 -12.06
CA THR A 90 5.61 8.67 -11.85
C THR A 90 4.82 7.67 -11.03
N ALA A 91 4.97 6.38 -11.34
CA ALA A 91 4.32 5.32 -10.56
C ALA A 91 4.83 5.30 -9.11
N ALA A 92 6.14 5.46 -8.92
CA ALA A 92 6.72 5.56 -7.58
C ALA A 92 6.20 6.79 -6.84
N GLY A 93 5.95 7.90 -7.56
CA GLY A 93 5.35 9.11 -7.00
C GLY A 93 3.95 8.86 -6.45
N ALA A 94 3.17 8.02 -7.11
CA ALA A 94 1.84 7.64 -6.61
C ALA A 94 1.94 6.89 -5.27
N VAL A 95 2.92 5.98 -5.15
CA VAL A 95 3.17 5.28 -3.90
C VAL A 95 3.57 6.27 -2.80
N LEU A 96 4.48 7.19 -3.11
CA LEU A 96 4.93 8.21 -2.15
C LEU A 96 3.77 9.08 -1.66
N LEU A 97 2.90 9.50 -2.55
CA LEU A 97 1.75 10.33 -2.21
C LEU A 97 0.79 9.61 -1.28
N THR A 98 0.48 8.34 -1.56
CA THR A 98 -0.40 7.56 -0.69
C THR A 98 0.25 7.25 0.65
N ALA A 99 1.56 7.01 0.67
CA ALA A 99 2.31 6.80 1.91
C ALA A 99 2.29 8.06 2.79
N ALA A 100 2.43 9.24 2.19
CA ALA A 100 2.34 10.51 2.92
C ALA A 100 0.96 10.68 3.54
N PHE A 101 -0.10 10.38 2.81
CA PHE A 101 -1.47 10.39 3.33
C PHE A 101 -1.62 9.42 4.51
N ALA A 102 -1.07 8.21 4.37
CA ALA A 102 -1.13 7.19 5.42
C ALA A 102 -0.44 7.67 6.70
N VAL A 103 0.70 8.36 6.58
CA VAL A 103 1.39 8.92 7.74
C VAL A 103 0.51 9.96 8.44
N VAL A 104 -0.14 10.84 7.68
CA VAL A 104 -1.04 11.85 8.24
C VAL A 104 -2.19 11.17 8.99
N VAL A 105 -2.82 10.16 8.38
CA VAL A 105 -3.90 9.40 9.02
C VAL A 105 -3.41 8.74 10.32
N GLY A 106 -2.24 8.12 10.27
CA GLY A 106 -1.65 7.49 11.45
C GLY A 106 -1.42 8.46 12.59
N ILE A 107 -0.90 9.64 12.29
CA ILE A 107 -0.69 10.70 13.30
C ILE A 107 -2.02 11.11 13.91
N VAL A 108 -3.02 11.39 13.08
CA VAL A 108 -4.34 11.83 13.56
C VAL A 108 -4.99 10.75 14.44
N VAL A 109 -4.91 9.49 14.04
CA VAL A 109 -5.58 8.40 14.76
C VAL A 109 -4.87 8.06 16.06
N PHE A 110 -3.53 8.00 16.04
CA PHE A 110 -2.76 7.47 17.18
C PHE A 110 -2.18 8.53 18.11
N TYR A 111 -2.26 9.81 17.76
CA TYR A 111 -1.67 10.88 18.58
C TYR A 111 -2.18 10.85 20.01
N ARG A 112 -3.50 10.94 20.22
CA ARG A 112 -4.07 10.97 21.55
C ARG A 112 -3.92 9.66 22.31
N PRO A 113 -4.22 8.50 21.73
CA PRO A 113 -4.01 7.23 22.43
C PRO A 113 -2.58 7.04 22.93
N ILE A 114 -1.58 7.39 22.12
CA ILE A 114 -0.17 7.25 22.50
C ILE A 114 0.20 8.24 23.59
N ILE A 115 -0.21 9.51 23.47
CA ILE A 115 0.05 10.53 24.50
C ILE A 115 -0.57 10.10 25.83
N ASN A 116 -1.81 9.63 25.81
CA ASN A 116 -2.50 9.17 27.01
C ASN A 116 -1.80 7.98 27.67
N LEU A 117 -1.15 7.13 26.89
CA LEU A 117 -0.40 6.01 27.41
C LEU A 117 0.78 6.46 28.30
N PHE A 118 1.42 7.59 27.94
CA PHE A 118 2.57 8.12 28.68
C PHE A 118 2.21 9.13 29.77
N THR A 119 1.06 9.77 29.68
CA THR A 119 0.66 10.85 30.61
C THR A 119 -0.47 10.47 31.53
N GLY A 120 -1.18 9.45 31.16
CA GLY A 120 -2.36 9.06 31.87
C GLY A 120 -2.28 7.79 32.58
#